data_a1c94fc49e439f71a907b19a40dd3b2f
#
_entry.id   a1c94fc49e439f71a907b19a40dd3b2f
#
_cell.length_a   1.000
_cell.length_b   1.000
_cell.length_c   1.000
_cell.angle_alpha   90.00
_cell.angle_beta   90.00
_cell.angle_gamma   90.00
#
_symmetry.space_group_name_H-M   'P 1'
#
loop_
_entity.id
_entity.type
_entity.pdbx_description
1 polymer ?
#
loop_
_entity_poly.entity_id
_entity_poly.type
_entity_poly.pdbx_seq_one_letter_code
_entity_poly.pdbx_strand_id
1 'polypeptide(L)'
;MNLFQILVLAVIQGLAELLPVSSSAHVIVAAKLMGLDPSSPEMTLLLVMLHSGTMFAVIVYFWKAWRQTFFSSFAAFRQIAPLLIFSTLLTGLVGYPIKLVIEKITLRHIPNAEIEMIFGNLALVAAALAAVGASQCGGRD
;
A
#
# COMPACT_ATOMS: atom_id res chain seq x y z
N MET A 1 -20.15 -7.92 -3.36
CA MET A 1 -19.86 -7.39 -1.99
C MET A 1 -21.07 -6.66 -1.45
N ASN A 2 -21.33 -6.75 -0.13
CA ASN A 2 -22.37 -5.99 0.53
C ASN A 2 -21.78 -4.78 1.28
N LEU A 3 -22.65 -3.82 1.68
CA LEU A 3 -22.20 -2.58 2.35
C LEU A 3 -21.47 -2.85 3.67
N PHE A 4 -21.87 -3.87 4.42
CA PHE A 4 -21.23 -4.24 5.68
C PHE A 4 -19.76 -4.68 5.46
N GLN A 5 -19.53 -5.52 4.44
CA GLN A 5 -18.17 -5.96 4.06
C GLN A 5 -17.29 -4.76 3.68
N ILE A 6 -17.83 -3.83 2.88
CA ILE A 6 -17.10 -2.62 2.48
C ILE A 6 -16.73 -1.77 3.71
N LEU A 7 -17.66 -1.56 4.63
CA LEU A 7 -17.40 -0.79 5.86
C LEU A 7 -16.35 -1.45 6.76
N VAL A 8 -16.43 -2.77 6.94
CA VAL A 8 -15.41 -3.50 7.71
C VAL A 8 -14.02 -3.35 7.08
N LEU A 9 -13.92 -3.53 5.76
CA LEU A 9 -12.64 -3.36 5.06
C LEU A 9 -12.12 -1.92 5.11
N ALA A 10 -13.01 -0.93 5.05
CA ALA A 10 -12.64 0.48 5.20
C ALA A 10 -12.09 0.80 6.59
N VAL A 11 -12.68 0.25 7.64
CA VAL A 11 -12.16 0.40 9.03
C VAL A 11 -10.80 -0.27 9.18
N ILE A 12 -10.64 -1.50 8.67
CA ILE A 12 -9.35 -2.21 8.70
C ILE A 12 -8.29 -1.43 7.94
N GLN A 13 -8.60 -0.92 6.75
CA GLN A 13 -7.69 -0.08 5.97
C GLN A 13 -7.26 1.15 6.78
N GLY A 14 -8.21 1.90 7.33
CA GLY A 14 -7.91 3.12 8.08
C GLY A 14 -7.05 2.87 9.33
N LEU A 15 -7.26 1.76 10.04
CA LEU A 15 -6.45 1.37 11.18
C LEU A 15 -5.05 0.89 10.76
N ALA A 16 -4.98 0.06 9.72
CA ALA A 16 -3.71 -0.49 9.24
C ALA A 16 -2.81 0.57 8.60
N GLU A 17 -3.38 1.63 8.01
CA GLU A 17 -2.62 2.75 7.43
C GLU A 17 -1.84 3.56 8.48
N LEU A 18 -2.31 3.54 9.74
CA LEU A 18 -1.62 4.20 10.86
C LEU A 18 -0.45 3.37 11.40
N LEU A 19 -0.34 2.11 11.02
CA LEU A 19 0.70 1.20 11.45
C LEU A 19 1.79 1.09 10.36
N PRO A 20 3.07 0.90 10.72
CA PRO A 20 4.15 0.70 9.77
C PRO A 20 4.14 -0.73 9.20
N VAL A 21 2.98 -1.18 8.73
CA VAL A 21 2.71 -2.50 8.15
C VAL A 21 1.92 -2.34 6.86
N SER A 22 1.90 -3.36 6.01
CA SER A 22 1.14 -3.31 4.76
C SER A 22 -0.36 -3.29 5.02
N SER A 23 -1.01 -2.15 4.81
CA SER A 23 -2.47 -2.00 4.93
C SER A 23 -3.22 -2.88 3.92
N SER A 24 -2.74 -2.93 2.68
CA SER A 24 -3.31 -3.80 1.63
C SER A 24 -3.34 -5.27 2.04
N ALA A 25 -2.26 -5.77 2.67
CA ALA A 25 -2.21 -7.15 3.10
C ALA A 25 -3.26 -7.46 4.18
N HIS A 26 -3.51 -6.54 5.12
CA HIS A 26 -4.56 -6.70 6.13
C HIS A 26 -5.95 -6.72 5.51
N VAL A 27 -6.22 -5.83 4.55
CA VAL A 27 -7.50 -5.80 3.82
C VAL A 27 -7.70 -7.08 3.02
N ILE A 28 -6.66 -7.60 2.35
CA ILE A 28 -6.71 -8.85 1.58
C ILE A 28 -7.02 -10.04 2.50
N VAL A 29 -6.34 -10.15 3.63
CA VAL A 29 -6.60 -11.22 4.62
C VAL A 29 -8.05 -11.14 5.13
N ALA A 30 -8.50 -9.94 5.52
CA ALA A 30 -9.86 -9.74 5.99
C ALA A 30 -10.91 -10.06 4.91
N ALA A 31 -10.69 -9.65 3.67
CA ALA A 31 -11.55 -9.99 2.53
C ALA A 31 -11.67 -11.51 2.36
N LYS A 32 -10.54 -12.22 2.40
CA LYS A 32 -10.52 -13.68 2.30
C LYS A 32 -11.30 -14.36 3.43
N LEU A 33 -11.14 -13.88 4.67
CA LEU A 33 -11.89 -14.39 5.83
C LEU A 33 -13.40 -14.15 5.71
N MET A 34 -13.81 -13.10 4.99
CA MET A 34 -15.23 -12.83 4.69
C MET A 34 -15.75 -13.53 3.43
N GLY A 35 -14.97 -14.47 2.86
CA GLY A 35 -15.35 -15.23 1.67
C GLY A 35 -15.31 -14.44 0.37
N LEU A 36 -14.62 -13.29 0.34
CA LEU A 36 -14.41 -12.52 -0.88
C LEU A 36 -13.17 -13.02 -1.63
N ASP A 37 -13.16 -12.88 -2.95
CA ASP A 37 -12.00 -13.18 -3.78
C ASP A 37 -11.11 -11.93 -3.89
N PRO A 38 -9.90 -11.93 -3.26
CA PRO A 38 -9.00 -10.80 -3.32
C PRO A 38 -8.45 -10.49 -4.72
N SER A 39 -8.51 -11.44 -5.64
CA SER A 39 -8.02 -11.29 -7.02
C SER A 39 -9.10 -10.78 -7.98
N SER A 40 -10.31 -10.53 -7.49
CA SER A 40 -11.41 -10.05 -8.33
C SER A 40 -11.19 -8.57 -8.73
N PRO A 41 -11.63 -8.16 -9.92
CA PRO A 41 -11.55 -6.76 -10.35
C PRO A 41 -12.27 -5.80 -9.40
N GLU A 42 -13.38 -6.23 -8.80
CA GLU A 42 -14.13 -5.42 -7.82
C GLU A 42 -13.30 -5.18 -6.56
N MET A 43 -12.52 -6.19 -6.13
CA MET A 43 -11.65 -6.06 -4.96
C MET A 43 -10.47 -5.14 -5.25
N THR A 44 -9.87 -5.22 -6.43
CA THR A 44 -8.82 -4.31 -6.88
C THR A 44 -9.33 -2.87 -6.90
N LEU A 45 -10.52 -2.63 -7.48
CA LEU A 45 -11.14 -1.31 -7.47
C LEU A 45 -11.38 -0.80 -6.05
N LEU A 46 -11.91 -1.65 -5.15
CA LEU A 46 -12.13 -1.29 -3.75
C LEU A 46 -10.81 -0.89 -3.06
N LEU A 47 -9.73 -1.65 -3.24
CA LEU A 47 -8.41 -1.33 -2.68
C LEU A 47 -7.93 0.05 -3.14
N VAL A 48 -8.04 0.35 -4.44
CA VAL A 48 -7.66 1.66 -4.99
C VAL A 48 -8.50 2.77 -4.35
N MET A 49 -9.82 2.56 -4.22
CA MET A 49 -10.71 3.55 -3.60
C MET A 49 -10.41 3.76 -2.11
N LEU A 50 -10.12 2.70 -1.36
CA LEU A 50 -9.75 2.78 0.05
C LEU A 50 -8.44 3.54 0.25
N HIS A 51 -7.40 3.24 -0.55
CA HIS A 51 -6.13 3.98 -0.50
C HIS A 51 -6.28 5.44 -0.90
N SER A 52 -7.08 5.72 -1.93
CA SER A 52 -7.39 7.10 -2.32
C SER A 52 -8.11 7.84 -1.19
N GLY A 53 -9.06 7.20 -0.52
CA GLY A 53 -9.78 7.77 0.61
C GLY A 53 -8.86 8.08 1.79
N THR A 54 -7.97 7.16 2.18
CA THR A 54 -6.98 7.39 3.25
C THR A 54 -5.98 8.47 2.87
N MET A 55 -5.53 8.53 1.62
CA MET A 55 -4.67 9.60 1.12
C MET A 55 -5.34 10.98 1.28
N PHE A 56 -6.60 11.12 0.87
CA PHE A 56 -7.34 12.38 1.03
C PHE A 56 -7.53 12.74 2.51
N ALA A 57 -7.85 11.76 3.36
CA ALA A 57 -7.98 11.98 4.80
C ALA A 57 -6.68 12.50 5.41
N VAL A 58 -5.54 11.93 5.06
CA VAL A 58 -4.20 12.37 5.51
C VAL A 58 -3.90 13.79 5.02
N ILE A 59 -4.18 14.09 3.74
CA ILE A 59 -4.00 15.44 3.19
C ILE A 59 -4.83 16.46 3.97
N VAL A 60 -6.10 16.18 4.21
CA VAL A 60 -7.00 17.09 4.95
C VAL A 60 -6.53 17.28 6.38
N TYR A 61 -6.21 16.17 7.08
CA TYR A 61 -5.80 16.20 8.49
C TYR A 61 -4.49 16.96 8.69
N PHE A 62 -3.49 16.70 7.85
CA PHE A 62 -2.17 17.32 7.97
C PHE A 62 -2.02 18.64 7.18
N TRP A 63 -3.06 19.09 6.47
CA TRP A 63 -3.00 20.27 5.60
C TRP A 63 -2.38 21.50 6.27
N LYS A 64 -2.81 21.80 7.50
CA LYS A 64 -2.31 22.96 8.26
C LYS A 64 -0.81 22.82 8.57
N ALA A 65 -0.40 21.64 9.04
CA ALA A 65 0.98 21.35 9.36
C ALA A 65 1.87 21.41 8.12
N TRP A 66 1.44 20.79 7.03
CA TRP A 66 2.18 20.80 5.75
C TRP A 66 2.30 22.21 5.18
N ARG A 67 1.24 23.00 5.24
CA ARG A 67 1.26 24.38 4.76
C ARG A 67 2.25 25.23 5.56
N GLN A 68 2.35 25.03 6.85
CA GLN A 68 3.30 25.74 7.70
C GLN A 68 4.75 25.29 7.51
N THR A 69 4.99 24.01 7.27
CA THR A 69 6.33 23.44 7.15
C THR A 69 6.88 23.57 5.73
N PHE A 70 6.10 23.19 4.72
CA PHE A 70 6.61 23.05 3.34
C PHE A 70 6.27 24.24 2.46
N PHE A 71 5.17 24.93 2.74
CA PHE A 71 4.69 26.05 1.95
C PHE A 71 4.76 27.40 2.70
N SER A 72 5.49 27.46 3.81
CA SER A 72 5.67 28.69 4.58
C SER A 72 6.50 29.74 3.85
N SER A 73 7.45 29.32 3.04
CA SER A 73 8.24 30.19 2.18
C SER A 73 8.71 29.47 0.92
N PHE A 74 8.98 30.22 -0.14
CA PHE A 74 9.54 29.69 -1.38
C PHE A 74 10.90 29.01 -1.14
N ALA A 75 11.68 29.48 -0.19
CA ALA A 75 12.96 28.89 0.20
C ALA A 75 12.76 27.50 0.82
N ALA A 76 11.79 27.31 1.71
CA ALA A 76 11.47 26.01 2.32
C ALA A 76 11.02 24.99 1.26
N PHE A 77 10.15 25.41 0.36
CA PHE A 77 9.70 24.56 -0.75
C PHE A 77 10.88 24.14 -1.65
N ARG A 78 11.77 25.07 -2.00
CA ARG A 78 12.91 24.80 -2.87
C ARG A 78 13.95 23.86 -2.25
N GLN A 79 14.00 23.75 -0.93
CA GLN A 79 14.87 22.78 -0.24
C GLN A 79 14.28 21.37 -0.25
N ILE A 80 12.95 21.24 -0.15
CA ILE A 80 12.27 19.94 0.02
C ILE A 80 11.89 19.32 -1.33
N ALA A 81 11.49 20.14 -2.30
CA ALA A 81 11.07 19.67 -3.62
C ALA A 81 12.09 18.75 -4.32
N PRO A 82 13.39 19.07 -4.39
CA PRO A 82 14.38 18.18 -5.00
C PRO A 82 14.55 16.87 -4.26
N LEU A 83 14.44 16.86 -2.92
CA LEU A 83 14.50 15.64 -2.12
C LEU A 83 13.31 14.72 -2.42
N LEU A 84 12.10 15.28 -2.52
CA LEU A 84 10.90 14.52 -2.88
C LEU A 84 11.00 13.94 -4.29
N ILE A 85 11.43 14.75 -5.27
CA ILE A 85 11.64 14.30 -6.65
C ILE A 85 12.68 13.19 -6.69
N PHE A 86 13.83 13.39 -6.04
CA PHE A 86 14.90 12.38 -6.01
C PHE A 86 14.45 11.08 -5.35
N SER A 87 13.75 11.14 -4.21
CA SER A 87 13.21 9.96 -3.53
C SER A 87 12.21 9.22 -4.40
N THR A 88 11.31 9.93 -5.06
CA THR A 88 10.31 9.34 -5.96
C THR A 88 10.96 8.67 -7.16
N LEU A 89 11.92 9.34 -7.79
CA LEU A 89 12.66 8.76 -8.93
C LEU A 89 13.47 7.52 -8.50
N LEU A 90 14.12 7.58 -7.35
CA LEU A 90 14.89 6.45 -6.82
C LEU A 90 13.97 5.25 -6.52
N THR A 91 12.82 5.52 -5.89
CA THR A 91 11.81 4.48 -5.61
C THR A 91 11.30 3.85 -6.91
N GLY A 92 11.01 4.65 -7.92
CA GLY A 92 10.61 4.14 -9.24
C GLY A 92 11.71 3.33 -9.93
N LEU A 93 12.95 3.83 -9.87
CA LEU A 93 14.12 3.16 -10.48
C LEU A 93 14.40 1.79 -9.86
N VAL A 94 14.22 1.66 -8.55
CA VAL A 94 14.42 0.39 -7.82
C VAL A 94 13.15 -0.48 -7.89
N GLY A 95 11.98 0.11 -7.70
CA GLY A 95 10.71 -0.61 -7.65
C GLY A 95 10.31 -1.24 -8.98
N TYR A 96 10.55 -0.54 -10.09
CA TYR A 96 10.17 -1.05 -11.40
C TYR A 96 10.90 -2.36 -11.81
N PRO A 97 12.25 -2.47 -11.68
CA PRO A 97 12.94 -3.74 -11.91
C PRO A 97 12.48 -4.86 -10.96
N ILE A 98 12.24 -4.54 -9.68
CA ILE A 98 11.73 -5.52 -8.71
C ILE A 98 10.37 -6.04 -9.15
N LYS A 99 9.45 -5.15 -9.58
CA LYS A 99 8.16 -5.54 -10.14
C LYS A 99 8.34 -6.52 -11.29
N LEU A 100 9.19 -6.22 -12.28
CA LEU A 100 9.45 -7.08 -13.44
C LEU A 100 10.03 -8.45 -13.04
N VAL A 101 10.90 -8.48 -12.03
CA VAL A 101 11.48 -9.73 -11.52
C VAL A 101 10.40 -10.59 -10.86
N ILE A 102 9.55 -10.00 -10.01
CA ILE A 102 8.44 -10.69 -9.36
C ILE A 102 7.48 -11.26 -10.41
N GLU A 103 7.06 -10.46 -11.37
CA GLU A 103 6.18 -10.91 -12.46
C GLU A 103 6.79 -12.09 -13.22
N LYS A 104 8.07 -12.01 -13.61
CA LYS A 104 8.76 -13.10 -14.34
C LYS A 104 8.91 -14.37 -13.52
N ILE A 105 9.17 -14.27 -12.21
CA ILE A 105 9.41 -15.45 -11.35
C ILE A 105 8.08 -16.10 -10.95
N THR A 106 7.13 -15.29 -10.49
CA THR A 106 5.90 -15.78 -9.86
C THR A 106 4.83 -16.14 -10.90
N LEU A 107 4.79 -15.42 -12.02
CA LEU A 107 3.74 -15.54 -13.02
C LEU A 107 4.23 -16.18 -14.35
N ARG A 108 5.41 -16.81 -14.34
CA ARG A 108 6.07 -17.39 -15.52
C ARG A 108 5.21 -18.39 -16.28
N HIS A 109 4.19 -18.97 -15.67
CA HIS A 109 3.34 -20.02 -16.24
C HIS A 109 1.93 -19.55 -16.63
N ILE A 110 1.60 -18.27 -16.43
CA ILE A 110 0.25 -17.74 -16.69
C ILE A 110 0.36 -16.56 -17.67
N PRO A 111 -0.08 -16.72 -18.91
CA PRO A 111 -0.09 -15.62 -19.89
C PRO A 111 -1.09 -14.54 -19.41
N ASN A 112 -0.68 -13.27 -19.46
CA ASN A 112 -1.42 -12.08 -19.00
C ASN A 112 -1.72 -12.04 -17.49
N ALA A 113 -0.87 -12.66 -16.67
CA ALA A 113 -1.01 -12.59 -15.23
C ALA A 113 -0.53 -11.23 -14.69
N GLU A 114 -1.36 -10.58 -13.92
CA GLU A 114 -1.06 -9.32 -13.22
C GLU A 114 -0.68 -9.59 -11.77
N ILE A 115 -0.02 -8.61 -11.11
CA ILE A 115 0.40 -8.72 -9.70
C ILE A 115 -0.77 -8.99 -8.77
N GLU A 116 -1.99 -8.54 -9.13
CA GLU A 116 -3.21 -8.77 -8.39
C GLU A 116 -3.53 -10.26 -8.17
N MET A 117 -3.09 -11.14 -9.07
CA MET A 117 -3.27 -12.59 -8.91
C MET A 117 -2.45 -13.17 -7.75
N ILE A 118 -1.37 -12.49 -7.36
CA ILE A 118 -0.55 -12.87 -6.18
C ILE A 118 -1.34 -12.67 -4.88
N PHE A 119 -2.27 -11.73 -4.84
CA PHE A 119 -3.13 -11.47 -3.68
C PHE A 119 -4.03 -12.66 -3.31
N GLY A 120 -4.33 -13.54 -4.27
CA GLY A 120 -5.01 -14.80 -3.99
C GLY A 120 -4.18 -15.81 -3.18
N ASN A 121 -2.84 -15.65 -3.15
CA ASN A 121 -1.95 -16.55 -2.42
C ASN A 121 -1.71 -16.06 -0.99
N LEU A 122 -2.61 -16.46 -0.08
CA LEU A 122 -2.56 -16.04 1.32
C LEU A 122 -1.26 -16.43 2.03
N ALA A 123 -0.63 -17.55 1.66
CA ALA A 123 0.63 -17.99 2.25
C ALA A 123 1.78 -17.03 1.92
N LEU A 124 1.83 -16.52 0.69
CA LEU A 124 2.83 -15.55 0.24
C LEU A 124 2.62 -14.19 0.93
N VAL A 125 1.37 -13.75 1.06
CA VAL A 125 1.01 -12.52 1.78
C VAL A 125 1.39 -12.63 3.26
N ALA A 126 1.09 -13.76 3.91
CA ALA A 126 1.44 -14.02 5.31
C ALA A 126 2.96 -14.06 5.52
N ALA A 127 3.71 -14.69 4.62
CA ALA A 127 5.17 -14.74 4.67
C ALA A 127 5.79 -13.35 4.52
N ALA A 128 5.28 -12.52 3.61
CA ALA A 128 5.73 -11.15 3.43
C ALA A 128 5.46 -10.29 4.68
N LEU A 129 4.28 -10.40 5.27
CA LEU A 129 3.94 -9.72 6.53
C LEU A 129 4.84 -10.15 7.69
N ALA A 130 5.11 -11.46 7.82
CA ALA A 130 6.00 -11.98 8.85
C ALA A 130 7.44 -11.46 8.68
N ALA A 131 7.95 -11.41 7.45
CA ALA A 131 9.28 -10.88 7.15
C ALA A 131 9.41 -9.40 7.52
N VAL A 132 8.41 -8.58 7.16
CA VAL A 132 8.38 -7.15 7.51
C VAL A 132 8.25 -6.97 9.03
N GLY A 133 7.37 -7.72 9.69
CA GLY A 133 7.22 -7.68 11.15
C GLY A 133 8.52 -8.05 11.88
N ALA A 134 9.21 -9.10 11.44
CA ALA A 134 10.48 -9.53 12.02
C ALA A 134 11.58 -8.46 11.84
N SER A 135 11.66 -7.82 10.67
CA SER A 135 12.64 -6.76 10.41
C SER A 135 12.43 -5.53 11.28
N GLN A 136 11.19 -5.20 11.63
CA GLN A 136 10.86 -4.09 12.51
C GLN A 136 11.14 -4.39 14.00
N CYS A 137 11.02 -5.65 14.41
CA CYS A 137 11.37 -6.07 15.77
C CYS A 137 12.88 -6.15 16.00
N GLY A 138 13.65 -6.54 14.97
CA GLY A 138 15.11 -6.69 15.06
C GLY A 138 15.93 -5.38 15.00
N GLY A 139 15.31 -4.27 14.68
CA GLY A 139 15.99 -2.96 14.55
C GLY A 139 15.94 -2.06 15.80
N ARG A 140 15.72 -2.63 16.98
CA ARG A 140 15.57 -1.89 18.24
C ARG A 140 16.77 -2.04 19.21
N ASP A 141 17.95 -2.36 18.69
CA ASP A 141 19.19 -2.38 19.49
C ASP A 141 20.05 -1.16 19.18
#